data_629b1f5331b602217138ed8d1bb3fccd
#
_entry.id   629b1f5331b602217138ed8d1bb3fccd
#
_cell.length_a   1.000
_cell.length_b   1.000
_cell.length_c   1.000
_cell.angle_alpha   90.00
_cell.angle_beta   90.00
_cell.angle_gamma   90.00
#
_symmetry.space_group_name_H-M   'P 1'
#
loop_
_entity.id
_entity.type
_entity.pdbx_description
1 polymer ?
#
loop_
_entity_poly.entity_id
_entity_poly.type
_entity_poly.pdbx_seq_one_letter_code
_entity_poly.pdbx_strand_id
1 'polypeptide(L)'
;PIASDTVDKGKVAATDPKPGSKVDTGSTVTIQLSSGAAEITVPDVSGQTQEAARKALEDAGLRVGSVKYEDDSKVAADRVIRTTPEAGSSASKDEEVILVLSSGYVSIDSGQVVGKSQEQGLKYLADLGLQTNTVTEETTAAPNGQIVSVEPSGRVKVGSSVTVKVAKTPPAPAPASPSAPSGGNNSSSDPSPSPSTP
;
A
#
# COMPACT_ATOMS: atom_id res chain seq x y z
N PRO A 1 41.41 -4.91 -22.04
CA PRO A 1 41.23 -4.60 -20.62
C PRO A 1 40.91 -5.88 -19.84
N ILE A 2 41.29 -5.91 -18.56
CA ILE A 2 41.00 -7.00 -17.62
C ILE A 2 40.35 -6.44 -16.39
N ALA A 3 39.42 -7.20 -15.76
CA ALA A 3 38.83 -6.81 -14.48
C ALA A 3 39.92 -6.89 -13.40
N SER A 4 39.92 -5.91 -12.49
CA SER A 4 40.85 -5.86 -11.35
C SER A 4 40.17 -5.15 -10.18
N ASP A 5 40.13 -5.83 -9.04
CA ASP A 5 39.57 -5.29 -7.79
C ASP A 5 40.56 -4.35 -7.07
N THR A 6 41.85 -4.35 -7.51
CA THR A 6 42.93 -3.59 -6.86
C THR A 6 43.45 -2.43 -7.70
N VAL A 7 43.10 -2.37 -8.97
CA VAL A 7 43.56 -1.34 -9.91
C VAL A 7 42.36 -0.60 -10.50
N ASP A 8 42.37 0.71 -10.34
CA ASP A 8 41.30 1.58 -10.87
C ASP A 8 41.15 1.44 -12.39
N LYS A 9 39.94 1.63 -12.88
CA LYS A 9 39.62 1.64 -14.30
C LYS A 9 40.51 2.59 -15.09
N GLY A 10 41.07 2.10 -16.17
CA GLY A 10 41.94 2.85 -17.06
C GLY A 10 43.42 2.90 -16.62
N LYS A 11 43.76 2.35 -15.46
CA LYS A 11 45.16 2.16 -15.03
C LYS A 11 45.72 0.86 -15.59
N VAL A 12 47.06 0.75 -15.64
CA VAL A 12 47.74 -0.48 -16.09
C VAL A 12 47.60 -1.55 -15.02
N ALA A 13 46.90 -2.61 -15.32
CA ALA A 13 46.68 -3.74 -14.41
C ALA A 13 47.74 -4.84 -14.59
N ALA A 14 48.18 -5.06 -15.83
CA ALA A 14 49.22 -6.05 -16.11
C ALA A 14 49.99 -5.68 -17.38
N THR A 15 51.18 -6.26 -17.51
CA THR A 15 51.96 -6.22 -18.75
C THR A 15 52.37 -7.63 -19.12
N ASP A 16 52.52 -7.86 -20.43
CA ASP A 16 53.09 -9.11 -20.97
C ASP A 16 54.22 -8.75 -21.92
N PRO A 17 55.47 -9.14 -21.65
CA PRO A 17 55.94 -9.88 -20.47
C PRO A 17 55.78 -9.14 -19.15
N LYS A 18 55.74 -9.92 -18.05
CA LYS A 18 55.52 -9.39 -16.69
C LYS A 18 56.63 -8.40 -16.28
N PRO A 19 56.37 -7.45 -15.37
CA PRO A 19 57.38 -6.55 -14.88
C PRO A 19 58.59 -7.30 -14.32
N GLY A 20 59.81 -6.84 -14.69
CA GLY A 20 61.10 -7.48 -14.30
C GLY A 20 61.55 -8.61 -15.21
N SER A 21 60.77 -9.00 -16.23
CA SER A 21 61.22 -9.94 -17.26
C SER A 21 62.31 -9.31 -18.15
N LYS A 22 63.33 -10.10 -18.51
CA LYS A 22 64.32 -9.71 -19.50
C LYS A 22 63.72 -9.92 -20.91
N VAL A 23 63.78 -8.91 -21.74
CA VAL A 23 63.30 -8.93 -23.10
C VAL A 23 64.39 -8.38 -24.05
N ASP A 24 64.36 -8.79 -25.29
CA ASP A 24 65.31 -8.28 -26.29
C ASP A 24 64.89 -6.85 -26.69
N THR A 25 65.90 -6.07 -27.12
CA THR A 25 65.67 -4.70 -27.63
C THR A 25 64.73 -4.78 -28.86
N GLY A 26 63.65 -4.01 -28.81
CA GLY A 26 62.63 -4.01 -29.90
C GLY A 26 61.48 -5.00 -29.68
N SER A 27 61.48 -5.77 -28.59
CA SER A 27 60.33 -6.64 -28.25
C SER A 27 59.08 -5.83 -28.01
N THR A 28 57.92 -6.39 -28.36
CA THR A 28 56.62 -5.82 -28.10
C THR A 28 56.21 -6.15 -26.67
N VAL A 29 55.82 -5.11 -25.91
CA VAL A 29 55.20 -5.26 -24.57
C VAL A 29 53.72 -4.93 -24.66
N THR A 30 52.88 -5.88 -24.31
CA THR A 30 51.44 -5.68 -24.27
C THR A 30 51.03 -5.09 -22.92
N ILE A 31 50.34 -3.96 -22.92
CA ILE A 31 49.78 -3.32 -21.74
C ILE A 31 48.31 -3.69 -21.60
N GLN A 32 47.95 -4.24 -20.47
CA GLN A 32 46.54 -4.55 -20.14
C GLN A 32 46.01 -3.52 -19.15
N LEU A 33 45.02 -2.77 -19.59
CA LEU A 33 44.36 -1.76 -18.76
C LEU A 33 43.27 -2.41 -17.91
N SER A 34 43.14 -1.95 -16.68
CA SER A 34 42.00 -2.32 -15.81
C SER A 34 40.70 -1.80 -16.38
N SER A 35 39.68 -2.65 -16.38
CA SER A 35 38.28 -2.26 -16.60
C SER A 35 37.59 -1.82 -15.29
N GLY A 36 38.29 -1.90 -14.16
CA GLY A 36 37.74 -1.75 -12.82
C GLY A 36 37.37 -3.11 -12.21
N ALA A 37 36.74 -3.10 -11.08
CA ALA A 37 36.23 -4.30 -10.42
C ALA A 37 35.25 -5.05 -11.35
N ALA A 38 35.17 -6.36 -11.19
CA ALA A 38 34.20 -7.17 -11.92
C ALA A 38 32.77 -6.75 -11.54
N GLU A 39 31.97 -6.38 -12.53
CA GLU A 39 30.57 -6.04 -12.32
C GLU A 39 29.74 -7.32 -12.23
N ILE A 40 28.87 -7.37 -11.21
CA ILE A 40 27.93 -8.45 -10.96
C ILE A 40 26.53 -7.88 -11.17
N THR A 41 25.69 -8.60 -11.89
CA THR A 41 24.28 -8.21 -12.02
C THR A 41 23.51 -8.64 -10.78
N VAL A 42 22.80 -7.72 -10.16
CA VAL A 42 21.92 -8.02 -9.01
C VAL A 42 20.79 -8.95 -9.45
N PRO A 43 20.67 -10.15 -8.89
CA PRO A 43 19.60 -11.09 -9.25
C PRO A 43 18.24 -10.57 -8.79
N ASP A 44 17.17 -10.95 -9.50
CA ASP A 44 15.80 -10.68 -9.07
C ASP A 44 15.39 -11.66 -7.97
N VAL A 45 15.18 -11.14 -6.80
CA VAL A 45 14.77 -11.88 -5.60
C VAL A 45 13.37 -11.45 -5.10
N SER A 46 12.61 -10.73 -5.91
CA SER A 46 11.27 -10.26 -5.58
C SER A 46 10.35 -11.43 -5.21
N GLY A 47 9.51 -11.26 -4.19
CA GLY A 47 8.59 -12.27 -3.70
C GLY A 47 9.23 -13.45 -2.96
N GLN A 48 10.55 -13.55 -2.91
CA GLN A 48 11.24 -14.58 -2.15
C GLN A 48 11.23 -14.30 -0.65
N THR A 49 11.51 -15.32 0.15
CA THR A 49 11.77 -15.14 1.58
C THR A 49 13.12 -14.47 1.79
N GLN A 50 13.30 -13.83 2.94
CA GLN A 50 14.56 -13.19 3.30
C GLN A 50 15.75 -14.13 3.17
N GLU A 51 15.62 -15.39 3.63
CA GLU A 51 16.69 -16.39 3.57
C GLU A 51 17.04 -16.79 2.15
N ALA A 52 16.03 -17.04 1.31
CA ALA A 52 16.24 -17.39 -0.09
C ALA A 52 16.88 -16.24 -0.87
N ALA A 53 16.43 -15.00 -0.63
CA ALA A 53 16.99 -13.82 -1.24
C ALA A 53 18.44 -13.59 -0.82
N ARG A 54 18.76 -13.73 0.49
CA ARG A 54 20.13 -13.65 0.99
C ARG A 54 21.03 -14.65 0.27
N LYS A 55 20.61 -15.90 0.24
CA LYS A 55 21.39 -16.95 -0.42
C LYS A 55 21.62 -16.65 -1.90
N ALA A 56 20.61 -16.20 -2.64
CA ALA A 56 20.73 -15.88 -4.06
C ALA A 56 21.70 -14.71 -4.31
N LEU A 57 21.72 -13.69 -3.44
CA LEU A 57 22.65 -12.57 -3.51
C LEU A 57 24.07 -12.99 -3.18
N GLU A 58 24.27 -13.81 -2.15
CA GLU A 58 25.56 -14.36 -1.75
C GLU A 58 26.14 -15.29 -2.83
N ASP A 59 25.31 -16.16 -3.43
CA ASP A 59 25.70 -17.03 -4.54
C ASP A 59 26.11 -16.21 -5.79
N ALA A 60 25.56 -15.02 -5.96
CA ALA A 60 25.95 -14.07 -7.02
C ALA A 60 27.23 -13.27 -6.67
N GLY A 61 27.77 -13.40 -5.46
CA GLY A 61 28.97 -12.67 -5.01
C GLY A 61 28.68 -11.29 -4.43
N LEU A 62 27.44 -11.03 -4.03
CA LEU A 62 26.99 -9.82 -3.35
C LEU A 62 26.81 -10.08 -1.85
N ARG A 63 26.77 -9.03 -1.05
CA ARG A 63 26.52 -9.13 0.40
C ARG A 63 25.19 -8.49 0.76
N VAL A 64 24.43 -9.14 1.66
CA VAL A 64 23.24 -8.52 2.23
C VAL A 64 23.66 -7.61 3.38
N GLY A 65 23.43 -6.31 3.20
CA GLY A 65 23.69 -5.30 4.21
C GLY A 65 22.54 -5.20 5.22
N SER A 66 21.71 -4.18 5.10
CA SER A 66 20.56 -3.96 5.97
C SER A 66 19.27 -4.52 5.39
N VAL A 67 18.33 -4.83 6.28
CA VAL A 67 16.96 -5.21 5.93
C VAL A 67 16.03 -4.10 6.39
N LYS A 68 15.17 -3.63 5.48
CA LYS A 68 14.14 -2.63 5.76
C LYS A 68 12.76 -3.24 5.55
N TYR A 69 11.78 -2.72 6.27
CA TYR A 69 10.38 -3.11 6.10
C TYR A 69 9.58 -1.94 5.55
N GLU A 70 8.76 -2.21 4.55
CA GLU A 70 7.82 -1.26 3.96
C GLU A 70 6.42 -1.86 3.92
N ASP A 71 5.42 -1.00 3.96
CA ASP A 71 4.03 -1.42 3.83
C ASP A 71 3.71 -1.67 2.36
N ASP A 72 3.19 -2.86 2.05
CA ASP A 72 2.84 -3.26 0.69
C ASP A 72 1.59 -4.13 0.69
N SER A 73 0.65 -3.84 -0.24
CA SER A 73 -0.63 -4.54 -0.34
C SER A 73 -0.58 -5.81 -1.19
N LYS A 74 0.46 -5.98 -2.01
CA LYS A 74 0.58 -7.05 -3.02
C LYS A 74 1.55 -8.12 -2.60
N VAL A 75 2.59 -7.75 -1.85
CA VAL A 75 3.63 -8.65 -1.40
C VAL A 75 3.30 -9.15 0.01
N ALA A 76 3.25 -10.46 0.18
CA ALA A 76 2.98 -11.06 1.49
C ALA A 76 4.04 -10.65 2.53
N ALA A 77 3.66 -10.65 3.81
CA ALA A 77 4.55 -10.33 4.92
C ALA A 77 5.86 -11.13 4.84
N ASP A 78 6.97 -10.50 5.21
CA ASP A 78 8.33 -11.07 5.26
C ASP A 78 8.87 -11.53 3.89
N ARG A 79 8.26 -11.08 2.79
CA ARG A 79 8.76 -11.31 1.45
C ARG A 79 9.40 -10.06 0.88
N VAL A 80 10.38 -10.26 0.00
CA VAL A 80 11.11 -9.18 -0.64
C VAL A 80 10.20 -8.42 -1.60
N ILE A 81 10.09 -7.10 -1.39
CA ILE A 81 9.45 -6.16 -2.32
C ILE A 81 10.45 -5.80 -3.42
N ARG A 82 11.66 -5.39 -3.02
CA ARG A 82 12.74 -4.97 -3.92
C ARG A 82 14.10 -5.00 -3.22
N THR A 83 15.13 -4.78 -4.00
CA THR A 83 16.51 -4.61 -3.51
C THR A 83 17.02 -3.19 -3.81
N THR A 84 18.05 -2.78 -3.12
CA THR A 84 18.82 -1.57 -3.47
C THR A 84 20.31 -1.92 -3.40
N PRO A 85 21.02 -1.92 -4.54
CA PRO A 85 20.59 -1.60 -5.90
C PRO A 85 19.45 -2.50 -6.42
N GLU A 86 18.69 -2.01 -7.40
CA GLU A 86 17.57 -2.75 -7.97
C GLU A 86 18.04 -3.99 -8.75
N ALA A 87 17.15 -4.99 -8.86
CA ALA A 87 17.39 -6.17 -9.70
C ALA A 87 17.76 -5.77 -11.13
N GLY A 88 18.75 -6.45 -11.70
CA GLY A 88 19.29 -6.15 -13.03
C GLY A 88 20.34 -5.03 -13.06
N SER A 89 20.55 -4.30 -11.97
CA SER A 89 21.64 -3.31 -11.88
C SER A 89 23.01 -3.98 -11.80
N SER A 90 24.04 -3.25 -12.23
CA SER A 90 25.43 -3.64 -11.99
C SER A 90 25.84 -3.23 -10.58
N ALA A 91 26.48 -4.14 -9.87
CA ALA A 91 27.06 -3.95 -8.56
C ALA A 91 28.50 -4.47 -8.57
N SER A 92 29.33 -3.96 -7.69
CA SER A 92 30.70 -4.45 -7.51
C SER A 92 30.68 -5.73 -6.67
N LYS A 93 31.71 -6.55 -6.81
CA LYS A 93 31.90 -7.71 -5.94
C LYS A 93 31.88 -7.30 -4.48
N ASP A 94 31.22 -8.09 -3.63
CA ASP A 94 31.05 -7.84 -2.19
C ASP A 94 30.28 -6.53 -1.86
N GLU A 95 29.63 -5.91 -2.85
CA GLU A 95 28.77 -4.75 -2.63
C GLU A 95 27.58 -5.11 -1.74
N GLU A 96 27.23 -4.20 -0.86
CA GLU A 96 26.10 -4.39 0.05
C GLU A 96 24.77 -4.08 -0.66
N VAL A 97 23.88 -5.07 -0.65
CA VAL A 97 22.51 -4.96 -1.16
C VAL A 97 21.55 -4.86 0.01
N ILE A 98 20.72 -3.83 0.02
CA ILE A 98 19.66 -3.65 0.99
C ILE A 98 18.44 -4.44 0.51
N LEU A 99 17.90 -5.29 1.37
CA LEU A 99 16.62 -5.97 1.16
C LEU A 99 15.48 -5.13 1.72
N VAL A 100 14.46 -4.88 0.91
CA VAL A 100 13.21 -4.27 1.35
C VAL A 100 12.14 -5.34 1.38
N LEU A 101 11.66 -5.65 2.58
CA LEU A 101 10.66 -6.67 2.84
C LEU A 101 9.30 -6.05 3.09
N SER A 102 8.24 -6.78 2.75
CA SER A 102 6.89 -6.41 3.12
C SER A 102 6.67 -6.57 4.62
N SER A 103 6.16 -5.54 5.26
CA SER A 103 5.73 -5.59 6.66
C SER A 103 4.44 -6.39 6.85
N GLY A 104 3.70 -6.66 5.77
CA GLY A 104 2.36 -7.25 5.80
C GLY A 104 1.28 -6.30 6.27
N TYR A 105 1.57 -5.01 6.32
CA TYR A 105 0.62 -3.95 6.67
C TYR A 105 0.38 -3.02 5.49
N VAL A 106 -0.74 -2.33 5.55
CA VAL A 106 -1.11 -1.22 4.64
C VAL A 106 -1.65 -0.06 5.46
N SER A 107 -1.54 1.13 4.91
CA SER A 107 -2.11 2.34 5.53
C SER A 107 -3.41 2.72 4.83
N ILE A 108 -4.49 2.82 5.59
CA ILE A 108 -5.78 3.34 5.11
C ILE A 108 -5.74 4.87 5.22
N ASP A 109 -5.76 5.54 4.08
CA ASP A 109 -5.99 6.98 4.02
C ASP A 109 -7.49 7.26 4.10
N SER A 110 -7.94 7.74 5.25
CA SER A 110 -9.35 8.06 5.48
C SER A 110 -9.90 9.06 4.47
N GLY A 111 -9.06 9.98 3.94
CA GLY A 111 -9.47 10.94 2.92
C GLY A 111 -9.80 10.32 1.57
N GLN A 112 -9.30 9.12 1.29
CA GLN A 112 -9.62 8.35 0.09
C GLN A 112 -10.90 7.51 0.24
N VAL A 113 -11.41 7.36 1.46
CA VAL A 113 -12.56 6.52 1.79
C VAL A 113 -13.74 7.37 2.26
N VAL A 114 -13.54 8.18 3.29
CA VAL A 114 -14.60 9.02 3.88
C VAL A 114 -14.99 10.13 2.90
N GLY A 115 -16.28 10.33 2.73
CA GLY A 115 -16.83 11.31 1.78
C GLY A 115 -16.90 10.80 0.33
N LYS A 116 -16.43 9.59 0.04
CA LYS A 116 -16.57 8.94 -1.28
C LYS A 116 -17.87 8.11 -1.35
N SER A 117 -18.26 7.73 -2.56
CA SER A 117 -19.34 6.77 -2.72
C SER A 117 -18.92 5.40 -2.15
N GLN A 118 -19.90 4.61 -1.72
CA GLN A 118 -19.65 3.25 -1.23
C GLN A 118 -18.80 2.43 -2.21
N GLU A 119 -19.11 2.46 -3.49
CA GLU A 119 -18.38 1.72 -4.51
C GLU A 119 -16.91 2.12 -4.60
N GLN A 120 -16.61 3.43 -4.62
CA GLN A 120 -15.25 3.94 -4.71
C GLN A 120 -14.43 3.59 -3.47
N GLY A 121 -15.01 3.74 -2.28
CA GLY A 121 -14.31 3.41 -1.04
C GLY A 121 -14.08 1.92 -0.86
N LEU A 122 -15.06 1.08 -1.19
CA LEU A 122 -14.89 -0.38 -1.13
C LEU A 122 -13.83 -0.87 -2.14
N LYS A 123 -13.81 -0.29 -3.35
CA LYS A 123 -12.77 -0.61 -4.34
C LYS A 123 -11.38 -0.25 -3.82
N TYR A 124 -11.19 0.93 -3.26
CA TYR A 124 -9.91 1.34 -2.68
C TYR A 124 -9.43 0.39 -1.57
N LEU A 125 -10.34 0.00 -0.66
CA LEU A 125 -10.01 -0.94 0.42
C LEU A 125 -9.70 -2.36 -0.11
N ALA A 126 -10.39 -2.79 -1.15
CA ALA A 126 -10.12 -4.07 -1.81
C ALA A 126 -8.74 -4.05 -2.53
N ASP A 127 -8.38 -2.94 -3.18
CA ASP A 127 -7.06 -2.75 -3.81
C ASP A 127 -5.91 -2.79 -2.78
N LEU A 128 -6.19 -2.43 -1.51
CA LEU A 128 -5.28 -2.60 -0.38
C LEU A 128 -5.26 -4.03 0.20
N GLY A 129 -6.00 -4.97 -0.38
CA GLY A 129 -6.08 -6.35 0.10
C GLY A 129 -6.86 -6.52 1.40
N LEU A 130 -7.77 -5.59 1.73
CA LEU A 130 -8.57 -5.62 2.95
C LEU A 130 -9.96 -6.23 2.68
N GLN A 131 -10.50 -6.90 3.68
CA GLN A 131 -11.90 -7.34 3.67
C GLN A 131 -12.78 -6.23 4.21
N THR A 132 -13.93 -6.02 3.58
CA THR A 132 -14.83 -4.93 3.97
C THR A 132 -16.15 -5.46 4.52
N ASN A 133 -16.59 -4.91 5.64
CA ASN A 133 -17.92 -5.10 6.20
C ASN A 133 -18.66 -3.76 6.15
N THR A 134 -19.80 -3.71 5.48
CA THR A 134 -20.59 -2.47 5.34
C THR A 134 -21.71 -2.44 6.35
N VAL A 135 -21.80 -1.34 7.09
CA VAL A 135 -22.87 -1.04 8.04
C VAL A 135 -23.54 0.25 7.60
N THR A 136 -24.86 0.29 7.57
CA THR A 136 -25.62 1.51 7.29
C THR A 136 -25.82 2.33 8.57
N GLU A 137 -25.56 3.62 8.50
CA GLU A 137 -25.79 4.58 9.59
C GLU A 137 -26.83 5.60 9.14
N GLU A 138 -27.93 5.72 9.89
CA GLU A 138 -28.95 6.74 9.61
C GLU A 138 -28.43 8.12 10.00
N THR A 139 -28.22 8.96 9.02
CA THR A 139 -27.68 10.31 9.21
C THR A 139 -28.16 11.26 8.12
N THR A 140 -28.28 12.54 8.50
CA THR A 140 -28.52 13.65 7.58
C THR A 140 -27.24 14.44 7.27
N ALA A 141 -26.10 14.06 7.91
CA ALA A 141 -24.82 14.75 7.76
C ALA A 141 -24.11 14.44 6.43
N ALA A 142 -24.52 13.37 5.74
CA ALA A 142 -23.95 12.97 4.46
C ALA A 142 -25.05 12.46 3.50
N PRO A 143 -24.85 12.61 2.18
CA PRO A 143 -25.75 12.06 1.18
C PRO A 143 -25.89 10.53 1.30
N ASN A 144 -27.06 10.02 0.94
CA ASN A 144 -27.33 8.58 0.93
C ASN A 144 -26.30 7.85 0.05
N GLY A 145 -25.71 6.76 0.56
CA GLY A 145 -24.70 5.96 -0.13
C GLY A 145 -23.27 6.50 -0.02
N GLN A 146 -23.05 7.59 0.74
CA GLN A 146 -21.71 8.11 1.00
C GLN A 146 -21.11 7.47 2.26
N ILE A 147 -19.81 7.20 2.24
CA ILE A 147 -19.10 6.66 3.41
C ILE A 147 -18.88 7.78 4.43
N VAL A 148 -19.32 7.53 5.66
CA VAL A 148 -19.18 8.46 6.79
C VAL A 148 -18.00 8.12 7.69
N SER A 149 -17.66 6.84 7.82
CA SER A 149 -16.48 6.42 8.59
C SER A 149 -15.93 5.07 8.12
N VAL A 150 -14.69 4.83 8.46
CA VAL A 150 -13.96 3.57 8.22
C VAL A 150 -13.19 3.19 9.48
N GLU A 151 -13.35 1.95 9.94
CA GLU A 151 -12.75 1.45 11.19
C GLU A 151 -12.25 0.00 11.00
N PRO A 152 -10.98 -0.30 11.38
CA PRO A 152 -9.96 0.65 11.82
C PRO A 152 -9.46 1.54 10.69
N SER A 153 -8.91 2.72 11.03
CA SER A 153 -8.22 3.62 10.11
C SER A 153 -6.73 3.61 10.41
N GLY A 154 -5.92 4.13 9.48
CA GLY A 154 -4.47 4.13 9.60
C GLY A 154 -3.85 2.79 9.22
N ARG A 155 -2.82 2.36 9.95
CA ARG A 155 -2.02 1.18 9.60
C ARG A 155 -2.70 -0.11 10.05
N VAL A 156 -3.07 -0.98 9.11
CA VAL A 156 -3.76 -2.25 9.35
C VAL A 156 -3.06 -3.40 8.63
N LYS A 157 -3.21 -4.62 9.14
CA LYS A 157 -2.65 -5.81 8.51
C LYS A 157 -3.44 -6.16 7.23
N VAL A 158 -2.73 -6.53 6.16
CA VAL A 158 -3.35 -7.04 4.93
C VAL A 158 -4.22 -8.26 5.23
N GLY A 159 -5.39 -8.32 4.61
CA GLY A 159 -6.39 -9.36 4.85
C GLY A 159 -7.29 -9.14 6.07
N SER A 160 -7.06 -8.08 6.86
CA SER A 160 -7.95 -7.73 7.98
C SER A 160 -9.29 -7.24 7.49
N SER A 161 -10.32 -7.42 8.34
CA SER A 161 -11.66 -6.86 8.10
C SER A 161 -11.74 -5.42 8.57
N VAL A 162 -12.30 -4.57 7.72
CA VAL A 162 -12.54 -3.16 7.96
C VAL A 162 -14.03 -2.88 7.88
N THR A 163 -14.58 -2.20 8.87
CA THR A 163 -15.99 -1.80 8.89
C THR A 163 -16.14 -0.43 8.25
N VAL A 164 -16.98 -0.34 7.23
CA VAL A 164 -17.30 0.88 6.51
C VAL A 164 -18.73 1.27 6.84
N LYS A 165 -18.92 2.46 7.43
CA LYS A 165 -20.25 3.01 7.69
C LYS A 165 -20.69 3.86 6.52
N VAL A 166 -21.88 3.57 6.00
CA VAL A 166 -22.46 4.24 4.84
C VAL A 166 -23.71 4.99 5.27
N ALA A 167 -23.80 6.26 4.89
CA ALA A 167 -24.95 7.10 5.17
C ALA A 167 -26.23 6.54 4.54
N LYS A 168 -27.28 6.48 5.34
CA LYS A 168 -28.65 6.25 4.88
C LYS A 168 -29.52 7.39 5.38
N THR A 169 -30.20 8.05 4.45
CA THR A 169 -31.12 9.12 4.85
C THR A 169 -32.27 8.54 5.67
N PRO A 170 -32.54 9.04 6.87
CA PRO A 170 -33.70 8.62 7.64
C PRO A 170 -34.97 8.84 6.84
N PRO A 171 -35.99 7.99 6.99
CA PRO A 171 -37.30 8.24 6.37
C PRO A 171 -37.85 9.56 6.88
N ALA A 172 -38.39 10.38 5.96
CA ALA A 172 -39.04 11.62 6.34
C ALA A 172 -40.10 11.32 7.41
N PRO A 173 -40.20 12.12 8.48
CA PRO A 173 -41.29 11.96 9.47
C PRO A 173 -42.64 11.95 8.73
N ALA A 174 -43.45 10.94 8.99
CA ALA A 174 -44.77 10.85 8.40
C ALA A 174 -45.52 12.19 8.64
N PRO A 175 -46.18 12.75 7.61
CA PRO A 175 -46.96 13.97 7.80
C PRO A 175 -47.92 13.72 8.97
N ALA A 176 -47.85 14.57 9.95
CA ALA A 176 -48.78 14.49 11.08
C ALA A 176 -50.20 14.49 10.53
N SER A 177 -50.95 13.41 10.79
CA SER A 177 -52.37 13.35 10.46
C SER A 177 -53.04 14.60 11.00
N PRO A 178 -53.79 15.34 10.19
CA PRO A 178 -54.49 16.52 10.73
C PRO A 178 -55.40 16.05 11.85
N SER A 179 -55.15 16.58 13.04
CA SER A 179 -56.03 16.38 14.20
C SER A 179 -57.42 16.82 13.77
N ALA A 180 -58.38 15.89 13.82
CA ALA A 180 -59.79 16.18 13.59
C ALA A 180 -60.19 17.32 14.54
N PRO A 181 -60.98 18.33 14.06
CA PRO A 181 -61.43 19.38 14.97
C PRO A 181 -62.36 18.76 16.02
N SER A 182 -62.01 18.91 17.25
CA SER A 182 -62.84 18.55 18.39
C SER A 182 -64.16 19.33 18.27
N GLY A 183 -65.25 18.64 17.95
CA GLY A 183 -66.57 19.22 17.88
C GLY A 183 -66.96 19.79 19.21
N GLY A 184 -67.07 21.09 19.28
CA GLY A 184 -67.61 21.79 20.41
C GLY A 184 -69.08 21.40 20.64
N ASN A 185 -69.30 20.81 21.80
CA ASN A 185 -70.64 20.49 22.27
C ASN A 185 -71.26 21.79 22.78
N ASN A 186 -72.11 22.41 22.00
CA ASN A 186 -72.88 23.55 22.44
C ASN A 186 -74.23 23.06 22.91
N SER A 187 -74.36 22.84 24.23
CA SER A 187 -75.62 22.64 24.91
C SER A 187 -76.33 23.97 24.97
N SER A 188 -77.35 24.16 24.15
CA SER A 188 -78.36 25.22 24.35
C SER A 188 -79.62 24.58 24.78
N SER A 189 -79.99 24.99 25.95
CA SER A 189 -81.19 24.70 26.72
C SER A 189 -82.46 25.09 25.93
N ASP A 190 -83.38 24.18 25.91
CA ASP A 190 -84.78 24.29 25.61
C ASP A 190 -85.53 25.18 26.64
N PRO A 191 -86.51 25.88 26.23
CA PRO A 191 -87.75 25.87 27.01
C PRO A 191 -89.00 25.50 26.18
N SER A 192 -89.63 24.48 26.65
CA SER A 192 -90.99 24.05 26.37
C SER A 192 -92.04 25.17 26.58
N PRO A 193 -93.09 25.20 25.81
CA PRO A 193 -94.38 25.61 26.35
C PRO A 193 -95.44 24.50 26.22
N SER A 194 -96.03 24.26 27.32
CA SER A 194 -97.20 23.38 27.51
C SER A 194 -98.48 23.89 26.85
N PRO A 195 -99.44 22.99 26.71
CA PRO A 195 -100.61 23.15 25.86
C PRO A 195 -101.81 23.72 26.56
N SER A 196 -102.77 24.20 25.84
CA SER A 196 -104.10 24.42 26.33
C SER A 196 -105.16 23.76 25.46
N THR A 197 -105.95 22.98 26.11
CA THR A 197 -107.23 22.36 25.73
C THR A 197 -108.33 23.45 25.55
N PRO A 198 -109.50 23.20 25.00
CA PRO A 198 -110.41 22.04 25.30
C PRO A 198 -110.69 21.13 24.17
#